data_56f5d5c5d86826fb406d1405c9da8f5d
#
_entry.id   56f5d5c5d86826fb406d1405c9da8f5d
#
_cell.length_a   1.000
_cell.length_b   1.000
_cell.length_c   1.000
_cell.angle_alpha   90.00
_cell.angle_beta   90.00
_cell.angle_gamma   90.00
#
_symmetry.space_group_name_H-M   'P 1'
#
loop_
_entity.id
_entity.type
_entity.pdbx_description
1 polymer ?
#
loop_
_entity_poly.entity_id
_entity_poly.type
_entity_poly.pdbx_seq_one_letter_code
_entity_poly.pdbx_strand_id
1 'polypeptide(L)'
;MPTKKTTKQTTKPVIKRKAIRIAYRLPYQTKKITTNDYNEAAYLFTHRQANLLEVSHGKNGKRVLVCMTYLNNIGGIETALLNLAKTYKDENLCFVFNSHAENAEPLIMELARYQDVILDKENTLEYTGDIALIMSPIMTPVPFERIHVGKTYQFIHSEFTGLKSLKCWKDLEWKPDEHIDEIVTVSKTAQKGLKQEFGLDSVVVANILTEPSQRPVFLSLTRSTSEKGIDRIAKMVEALDRAGKDYIWYICTSLDPYGDDARELSKSPHVAIIEPNIYNDSLLRATTYLVQLSTTESYCYSAHQALKAGVPVIGTRIPEFEKLIKDGKNGYLVSLDLSDLDIEKIFNEIPKCQAEPEEIDPNWQKLLKGEL
;
A
#
# COMPACT_ATOMS: atom_id res chain seq x y z
N MET A 1 36.92 37.88 42.23
CA MET A 1 36.12 38.15 41.05
C MET A 1 35.67 36.79 40.48
N PRO A 2 34.37 36.43 40.45
CA PRO A 2 33.92 35.17 39.93
C PRO A 2 33.63 35.30 38.41
N THR A 3 34.18 34.36 37.66
CA THR A 3 34.03 34.19 36.20
C THR A 3 32.61 33.78 35.84
N LYS A 4 31.95 34.57 35.01
CA LYS A 4 30.63 34.27 34.40
C LYS A 4 30.75 33.10 33.43
N LYS A 5 30.11 31.98 33.75
CA LYS A 5 29.84 30.88 32.80
C LYS A 5 28.72 31.34 31.85
N THR A 6 29.07 31.53 30.59
CA THR A 6 28.13 31.75 29.50
C THR A 6 27.49 30.40 29.12
N THR A 7 26.25 30.21 29.48
CA THR A 7 25.42 29.09 29.04
C THR A 7 25.09 29.27 27.56
N LYS A 8 25.66 28.42 26.68
CA LYS A 8 25.25 28.31 25.29
C LYS A 8 23.83 27.70 25.28
N GLN A 9 22.85 28.51 24.92
CA GLN A 9 21.54 28.01 24.54
C GLN A 9 21.69 27.19 23.24
N THR A 10 21.57 25.87 23.35
CA THR A 10 21.39 24.98 22.20
C THR A 10 19.97 25.19 21.68
N THR A 11 19.85 25.97 20.61
CA THR A 11 18.61 26.05 19.83
C THR A 11 18.32 24.64 19.26
N LYS A 12 17.25 24.01 19.76
CA LYS A 12 16.72 22.80 19.16
C LYS A 12 16.42 23.07 17.68
N PRO A 13 16.79 22.14 16.74
CA PRO A 13 16.47 22.34 15.34
C PRO A 13 14.95 22.44 15.19
N VAL A 14 14.50 23.52 14.55
CA VAL A 14 13.10 23.70 14.17
C VAL A 14 12.81 22.63 13.11
N ILE A 15 12.11 21.57 13.50
CA ILE A 15 11.61 20.57 12.57
C ILE A 15 10.63 21.29 11.65
N LYS A 16 11.01 21.49 10.39
CA LYS A 16 10.09 21.99 9.37
C LYS A 16 8.92 21.03 9.28
N ARG A 17 7.72 21.53 9.59
CA ARG A 17 6.50 20.72 9.57
C ARG A 17 6.22 20.26 8.13
N LYS A 18 5.91 18.96 7.97
CA LYS A 18 5.39 18.42 6.70
C LYS A 18 4.20 19.26 6.24
N ALA A 19 4.19 19.63 4.99
CA ALA A 19 3.02 20.28 4.38
C ALA A 19 2.52 19.38 3.25
N ILE A 20 1.25 19.05 3.31
CA ILE A 20 0.56 18.25 2.28
C ILE A 20 -0.53 19.12 1.68
N ARG A 21 -0.48 19.31 0.37
CA ARG A 21 -1.47 20.07 -0.40
C ARG A 21 -2.21 19.14 -1.32
N ILE A 22 -3.52 19.19 -1.26
CA ILE A 22 -4.41 18.39 -2.08
C ILE A 22 -5.37 19.32 -2.79
N ALA A 23 -5.54 19.18 -4.10
CA ALA A 23 -6.60 19.82 -4.84
C ALA A 23 -7.45 18.78 -5.57
N TYR A 24 -8.75 18.88 -5.45
CA TYR A 24 -9.70 18.05 -6.17
C TYR A 24 -10.82 18.90 -6.78
N ARG A 25 -11.34 18.43 -7.91
CA ARG A 25 -12.36 19.11 -8.66
C ARG A 25 -13.75 18.69 -8.17
N LEU A 26 -14.54 19.63 -7.71
CA LEU A 26 -15.98 19.47 -7.54
C LEU A 26 -16.69 19.92 -8.83
N PRO A 27 -17.98 19.55 -9.06
CA PRO A 27 -18.69 19.88 -10.30
C PRO A 27 -18.66 21.37 -10.68
N TYR A 28 -18.50 22.28 -9.71
CA TYR A 28 -18.54 23.73 -9.94
C TYR A 28 -17.34 24.51 -9.39
N GLN A 29 -16.37 23.84 -8.72
CA GLN A 29 -15.19 24.50 -8.15
C GLN A 29 -14.06 23.53 -7.85
N THR A 30 -12.83 24.05 -7.82
CA THR A 30 -11.66 23.31 -7.28
C THR A 30 -11.53 23.59 -5.80
N LYS A 31 -11.54 22.55 -4.98
CA LYS A 31 -11.25 22.67 -3.54
C LYS A 31 -9.80 22.35 -3.26
N LYS A 32 -9.09 23.27 -2.57
CA LYS A 32 -7.71 23.08 -2.12
C LYS A 32 -7.70 22.86 -0.61
N ILE A 33 -6.99 21.85 -0.15
CA ILE A 33 -6.79 21.53 1.27
C ILE A 33 -5.30 21.51 1.53
N THR A 34 -4.90 22.08 2.67
CA THR A 34 -3.54 21.95 3.19
C THR A 34 -3.65 21.35 4.58
N THR A 35 -2.98 20.22 4.80
CA THR A 35 -2.94 19.55 6.10
C THR A 35 -1.51 19.15 6.43
N ASN A 36 -1.22 18.96 7.72
CA ASN A 36 0.01 18.37 8.21
C ASN A 36 -0.21 16.92 8.67
N ASP A 37 -1.47 16.46 8.65
CA ASP A 37 -1.86 15.10 8.98
C ASP A 37 -1.81 14.23 7.72
N TYR A 38 -0.87 13.28 7.73
CA TYR A 38 -0.68 12.34 6.62
C TYR A 38 -1.90 11.44 6.43
N ASN A 39 -2.53 10.99 7.51
CA ASN A 39 -3.66 10.06 7.44
C ASN A 39 -4.91 10.75 6.89
N GLU A 40 -5.14 12.00 7.32
CA GLU A 40 -6.19 12.84 6.73
C GLU A 40 -5.95 13.04 5.23
N ALA A 41 -4.69 13.34 4.85
CA ALA A 41 -4.32 13.52 3.45
C ALA A 41 -4.53 12.25 2.63
N ALA A 42 -4.09 11.09 3.14
CA ALA A 42 -4.25 9.79 2.49
C ALA A 42 -5.73 9.47 2.29
N TYR A 43 -6.53 9.64 3.34
CA TYR A 43 -7.98 9.44 3.27
C TYR A 43 -8.63 10.35 2.21
N LEU A 44 -8.34 11.64 2.23
CA LEU A 44 -8.89 12.59 1.26
C LEU A 44 -8.45 12.28 -0.17
N PHE A 45 -7.20 11.91 -0.36
CA PHE A 45 -6.64 11.62 -1.68
C PHE A 45 -7.30 10.39 -2.30
N THR A 46 -7.39 9.29 -1.56
CA THR A 46 -7.99 8.03 -2.05
C THR A 46 -9.51 8.11 -2.24
N HIS A 47 -10.22 8.94 -1.45
CA HIS A 47 -11.69 9.01 -1.49
C HIS A 47 -12.24 10.15 -2.37
N ARG A 48 -11.40 11.09 -2.83
CA ARG A 48 -11.83 12.30 -3.52
C ARG A 48 -11.28 12.47 -4.94
N GLN A 49 -10.54 11.50 -5.47
CA GLN A 49 -9.93 11.53 -6.82
C GLN A 49 -9.23 12.87 -7.10
N ALA A 50 -8.19 13.18 -6.33
CA ALA A 50 -7.47 14.44 -6.46
C ALA A 50 -6.78 14.59 -7.81
N ASN A 51 -6.80 15.82 -8.37
CA ASN A 51 -6.07 16.19 -9.59
C ASN A 51 -4.65 16.65 -9.30
N LEU A 52 -4.40 17.12 -8.08
CA LEU A 52 -3.12 17.59 -7.60
C LEU A 52 -2.86 17.04 -6.20
N LEU A 53 -1.69 16.48 -5.99
CA LEU A 53 -1.13 16.16 -4.67
C LEU A 53 0.29 16.71 -4.64
N GLU A 54 0.63 17.47 -3.61
CA GLU A 54 1.99 17.87 -3.29
C GLU A 54 2.31 17.49 -1.85
N VAL A 55 3.26 16.60 -1.65
CA VAL A 55 3.79 16.22 -0.33
C VAL A 55 5.24 16.68 -0.25
N SER A 56 5.58 17.45 0.77
CA SER A 56 6.94 17.92 1.00
C SER A 56 7.43 17.56 2.40
N HIS A 57 8.58 16.93 2.47
CA HIS A 57 9.29 16.57 3.70
C HIS A 57 10.29 17.64 4.13
N GLY A 58 10.62 18.58 3.24
CA GLY A 58 11.58 19.65 3.53
C GLY A 58 13.00 19.14 3.77
N LYS A 59 13.40 18.07 3.07
CA LYS A 59 14.75 17.48 3.16
C LYS A 59 15.80 18.40 2.57
N ASN A 60 17.03 18.24 3.05
CA ASN A 60 18.20 18.96 2.54
C ASN A 60 19.00 18.07 1.58
N GLY A 61 20.00 18.69 0.89
CA GLY A 61 20.85 17.99 -0.05
C GLY A 61 20.39 18.16 -1.51
N LYS A 62 21.07 17.46 -2.41
CA LYS A 62 20.71 17.48 -3.84
C LYS A 62 19.30 16.94 -4.04
N ARG A 63 18.50 17.70 -4.77
CA ARG A 63 17.13 17.29 -5.09
C ARG A 63 17.13 16.42 -6.33
N VAL A 64 16.71 15.19 -6.19
CA VAL A 64 16.57 14.22 -7.28
C VAL A 64 15.10 14.06 -7.64
N LEU A 65 14.73 14.44 -8.85
CA LEU A 65 13.39 14.19 -9.39
C LEU A 65 13.33 12.76 -9.93
N VAL A 66 12.33 12.00 -9.53
CA VAL A 66 12.05 10.65 -10.05
C VAL A 66 10.75 10.75 -10.84
N CYS A 67 10.89 10.89 -12.16
CA CYS A 67 9.80 11.25 -13.05
C CYS A 67 9.19 10.02 -13.72
N MET A 68 7.90 9.84 -13.59
CA MET A 68 7.12 8.82 -14.28
C MET A 68 5.79 9.42 -14.74
N THR A 69 5.62 9.62 -16.03
CA THR A 69 4.44 10.30 -16.59
C THR A 69 3.14 9.60 -16.25
N TYR A 70 3.13 8.27 -16.30
CA TYR A 70 1.96 7.46 -15.97
C TYR A 70 2.33 6.34 -15.01
N LEU A 71 1.74 6.34 -13.83
CA LEU A 71 1.92 5.29 -12.82
C LEU A 71 0.86 4.21 -13.00
N ASN A 72 1.28 2.99 -13.31
CA ASN A 72 0.39 1.83 -13.36
C ASN A 72 0.04 1.29 -11.96
N ASN A 73 -0.78 0.26 -11.94
CA ASN A 73 -0.91 -0.61 -10.78
C ASN A 73 0.42 -1.33 -10.49
N ILE A 74 0.55 -1.90 -9.31
CA ILE A 74 1.82 -2.49 -8.86
C ILE A 74 2.37 -3.49 -9.88
N GLY A 75 3.55 -3.17 -10.40
CA GLY A 75 4.38 -3.97 -11.30
C GLY A 75 5.84 -3.86 -10.92
N GLY A 76 6.74 -4.26 -11.83
CA GLY A 76 8.19 -4.25 -11.57
C GLY A 76 8.76 -2.86 -11.37
N ILE A 77 8.34 -1.88 -12.17
CA ILE A 77 8.81 -0.49 -12.08
C ILE A 77 8.28 0.15 -10.80
N GLU A 78 7.01 0.00 -10.51
CA GLU A 78 6.35 0.53 -9.31
C GLU A 78 6.98 -0.02 -8.03
N THR A 79 7.32 -1.32 -8.03
CA THR A 79 8.08 -1.95 -6.92
C THR A 79 9.49 -1.34 -6.80
N ALA A 80 10.17 -1.05 -7.91
CA ALA A 80 11.48 -0.41 -7.90
C ALA A 80 11.41 1.02 -7.33
N LEU A 81 10.36 1.79 -7.67
CA LEU A 81 10.13 3.13 -7.09
C LEU A 81 9.94 3.06 -5.57
N LEU A 82 9.15 2.10 -5.10
CA LEU A 82 8.90 1.94 -3.67
C LEU A 82 10.16 1.52 -2.91
N ASN A 83 10.95 0.59 -3.47
CA ASN A 83 12.22 0.18 -2.89
C ASN A 83 13.24 1.34 -2.86
N LEU A 84 13.28 2.15 -3.92
CA LEU A 84 14.11 3.35 -3.98
C LEU A 84 13.71 4.34 -2.85
N ALA A 85 12.42 4.62 -2.71
CA ALA A 85 11.89 5.53 -1.70
C ALA A 85 12.23 5.07 -0.27
N LYS A 86 12.08 3.79 0.02
CA LYS A 86 12.33 3.19 1.34
C LYS A 86 13.83 3.15 1.68
N THR A 87 14.65 2.74 0.73
CA THR A 87 16.10 2.60 0.92
C THR A 87 16.77 3.95 1.14
N TYR A 88 16.39 4.95 0.36
CA TYR A 88 16.95 6.30 0.41
C TYR A 88 16.02 7.29 1.11
N LYS A 89 15.34 6.84 2.17
CA LYS A 89 14.38 7.65 2.93
C LYS A 89 14.95 8.96 3.50
N ASP A 90 16.26 9.06 3.67
CA ASP A 90 16.94 10.25 4.21
C ASP A 90 17.45 11.18 3.09
N GLU A 91 17.47 10.73 1.84
CA GLU A 91 17.84 11.54 0.68
C GLU A 91 16.66 12.41 0.22
N ASN A 92 16.97 13.48 -0.52
CA ASN A 92 15.98 14.44 -1.01
C ASN A 92 15.46 14.00 -2.39
N LEU A 93 14.64 12.94 -2.41
CA LEU A 93 13.96 12.48 -3.61
C LEU A 93 12.58 13.14 -3.73
N CYS A 94 12.17 13.42 -4.97
CA CYS A 94 10.84 13.90 -5.29
C CYS A 94 10.26 13.07 -6.44
N PHE A 95 9.24 12.27 -6.15
CA PHE A 95 8.53 11.49 -7.15
C PHE A 95 7.51 12.36 -7.86
N VAL A 96 7.57 12.40 -9.19
CA VAL A 96 6.72 13.25 -10.04
C VAL A 96 5.90 12.36 -10.97
N PHE A 97 4.57 12.50 -10.87
CA PHE A 97 3.59 11.79 -11.70
C PHE A 97 2.68 12.79 -12.39
N ASN A 98 2.38 12.55 -13.68
CA ASN A 98 1.42 13.37 -14.41
C ASN A 98 0.06 12.69 -14.52
N SER A 99 0.02 11.36 -14.38
CA SER A 99 -1.21 10.56 -14.39
C SER A 99 -0.99 9.23 -13.67
N HIS A 100 -2.06 8.53 -13.37
CA HIS A 100 -1.99 7.19 -12.78
C HIS A 100 -3.19 6.33 -13.17
N ALA A 101 -3.01 5.00 -13.07
CA ALA A 101 -4.09 4.04 -13.22
C ALA A 101 -5.09 4.15 -12.07
N GLU A 102 -6.29 3.70 -12.30
CA GLU A 102 -7.27 3.47 -11.25
C GLU A 102 -6.68 2.52 -10.19
N ASN A 103 -6.85 2.85 -8.92
CA ASN A 103 -6.28 2.14 -7.77
C ASN A 103 -4.74 2.23 -7.59
N ALA A 104 -4.05 3.16 -8.25
CA ALA A 104 -2.63 3.46 -7.98
C ALA A 104 -2.41 4.47 -6.84
N GLU A 105 -3.46 5.12 -6.35
CA GLU A 105 -3.42 6.08 -5.24
C GLU A 105 -2.72 5.52 -3.98
N PRO A 106 -2.95 4.27 -3.58
CA PRO A 106 -2.28 3.68 -2.42
C PRO A 106 -0.75 3.66 -2.56
N LEU A 107 -0.24 3.37 -3.76
CA LEU A 107 1.20 3.39 -4.02
C LEU A 107 1.76 4.82 -3.93
N ILE A 108 1.05 5.80 -4.50
CA ILE A 108 1.43 7.22 -4.40
C ILE A 108 1.53 7.64 -2.94
N MET A 109 0.55 7.27 -2.13
CA MET A 109 0.54 7.59 -0.70
C MET A 109 1.62 6.83 0.07
N GLU A 110 1.93 5.59 -0.29
CA GLU A 110 3.03 4.86 0.34
C GLU A 110 4.40 5.50 0.00
N LEU A 111 4.62 5.95 -1.24
CA LEU A 111 5.80 6.74 -1.61
C LEU A 111 5.88 8.04 -0.79
N ALA A 112 4.76 8.71 -0.62
CA ALA A 112 4.65 9.95 0.13
C ALA A 112 4.93 9.81 1.64
N ARG A 113 4.96 8.60 2.19
CA ARG A 113 5.43 8.34 3.57
C ARG A 113 6.92 8.61 3.73
N TYR A 114 7.70 8.37 2.69
CA TYR A 114 9.16 8.39 2.72
C TYR A 114 9.76 9.62 2.05
N GLN A 115 9.11 10.11 0.98
CA GLN A 115 9.69 11.08 0.05
C GLN A 115 8.69 12.17 -0.34
N ASP A 116 9.22 13.24 -0.94
CA ASP A 116 8.39 14.24 -1.60
C ASP A 116 7.65 13.56 -2.77
N VAL A 117 6.38 13.91 -2.96
CA VAL A 117 5.57 13.43 -4.07
C VAL A 117 4.79 14.58 -4.69
N ILE A 118 4.80 14.64 -6.02
CA ILE A 118 3.98 15.55 -6.81
C ILE A 118 3.17 14.68 -7.78
N LEU A 119 1.85 14.77 -7.70
CA LEU A 119 0.95 14.35 -8.76
C LEU A 119 0.31 15.59 -9.36
N ASP A 120 0.51 15.81 -10.65
CA ASP A 120 -0.03 16.94 -11.41
C ASP A 120 -0.72 16.46 -12.69
N LYS A 121 -1.98 16.06 -12.57
CA LYS A 121 -2.77 15.55 -13.70
C LYS A 121 -3.08 16.62 -14.77
N GLU A 122 -2.98 17.88 -14.40
CA GLU A 122 -3.26 19.00 -15.31
C GLU A 122 -1.98 19.53 -15.99
N ASN A 123 -0.80 19.00 -15.66
CA ASN A 123 0.50 19.45 -16.18
C ASN A 123 0.70 20.96 -16.03
N THR A 124 0.44 21.49 -14.85
CA THR A 124 0.49 22.94 -14.58
C THR A 124 1.75 23.38 -13.86
N LEU A 125 2.52 22.43 -13.28
CA LEU A 125 3.67 22.74 -12.46
C LEU A 125 4.99 22.64 -13.25
N GLU A 126 5.98 23.40 -12.82
CA GLU A 126 7.38 23.30 -13.20
C GLU A 126 8.13 22.50 -12.13
N TYR A 127 9.01 21.60 -12.54
CA TYR A 127 9.75 20.71 -11.66
C TYR A 127 11.22 21.08 -11.64
N THR A 128 11.73 21.51 -10.50
CA THR A 128 13.12 21.95 -10.34
C THR A 128 13.90 21.00 -9.42
N GLY A 129 15.09 20.59 -9.85
CA GLY A 129 15.98 19.73 -9.09
C GLY A 129 17.42 19.80 -9.59
N ASP A 130 18.29 18.99 -9.01
CA ASP A 130 19.68 18.87 -9.47
C ASP A 130 19.83 17.75 -10.53
N ILE A 131 19.06 16.69 -10.39
CA ILE A 131 19.09 15.48 -11.22
C ILE A 131 17.66 15.02 -11.51
N ALA A 132 17.41 14.51 -12.71
CA ALA A 132 16.18 13.79 -13.05
C ALA A 132 16.48 12.33 -13.41
N LEU A 133 15.70 11.42 -12.82
CA LEU A 133 15.64 10.01 -13.16
C LEU A 133 14.32 9.78 -13.89
N ILE A 134 14.37 9.56 -15.19
CA ILE A 134 13.18 9.30 -16.02
C ILE A 134 12.89 7.81 -15.96
N MET A 135 11.84 7.44 -15.23
CA MET A 135 11.41 6.05 -15.02
C MET A 135 10.28 5.63 -15.98
N SER A 136 9.77 6.58 -16.76
CA SER A 136 8.71 6.32 -17.73
C SER A 136 9.17 5.33 -18.81
N PRO A 137 8.27 4.42 -19.26
CA PRO A 137 8.54 3.60 -20.43
C PRO A 137 8.91 4.46 -21.63
N ILE A 138 9.83 3.99 -22.45
CA ILE A 138 10.39 4.75 -23.60
C ILE A 138 9.35 5.22 -24.63
N MET A 139 8.16 4.61 -24.63
CA MET A 139 7.05 5.00 -25.51
C MET A 139 6.13 6.05 -24.89
N THR A 140 6.36 6.44 -23.65
CA THR A 140 5.51 7.41 -22.95
C THR A 140 6.12 8.79 -23.06
N PRO A 141 5.40 9.80 -23.59
CA PRO A 141 5.90 11.18 -23.64
C PRO A 141 6.23 11.70 -22.25
N VAL A 142 7.37 12.36 -22.14
CA VAL A 142 7.82 13.03 -20.90
C VAL A 142 7.81 14.54 -21.16
N PRO A 143 7.23 15.36 -20.26
CA PRO A 143 7.17 16.81 -20.41
C PRO A 143 8.52 17.44 -20.01
N PHE A 144 9.59 17.20 -20.83
CA PHE A 144 10.94 17.69 -20.54
C PHE A 144 11.02 19.20 -20.41
N GLU A 145 10.17 19.94 -21.13
CA GLU A 145 10.08 21.40 -21.08
C GLU A 145 9.73 21.94 -19.69
N ARG A 146 9.20 21.07 -18.79
CA ARG A 146 8.83 21.41 -17.41
C ARG A 146 9.83 20.91 -16.38
N ILE A 147 10.87 20.18 -16.81
CA ILE A 147 11.87 19.57 -15.93
C ILE A 147 13.16 20.37 -16.02
N HIS A 148 13.48 21.09 -14.94
CA HIS A 148 14.64 21.97 -14.88
C HIS A 148 15.69 21.38 -13.94
N VAL A 149 16.66 20.67 -14.53
CA VAL A 149 17.74 19.96 -13.81
C VAL A 149 19.09 20.13 -14.52
N GLY A 150 20.16 19.83 -13.80
CA GLY A 150 21.52 19.87 -14.36
C GLY A 150 21.93 18.58 -15.05
N LYS A 151 21.29 17.44 -14.76
CA LYS A 151 21.57 16.12 -15.38
C LYS A 151 20.34 15.23 -15.41
N THR A 152 20.14 14.54 -16.54
CA THR A 152 18.98 13.66 -16.76
C THR A 152 19.41 12.25 -17.13
N TYR A 153 18.88 11.26 -16.45
CA TYR A 153 19.10 9.83 -16.72
C TYR A 153 17.80 9.17 -17.16
N GLN A 154 17.83 8.44 -18.28
CA GLN A 154 16.73 7.58 -18.69
C GLN A 154 16.95 6.16 -18.16
N PHE A 155 16.07 5.67 -17.33
CA PHE A 155 16.08 4.27 -16.87
C PHE A 155 15.33 3.37 -17.85
N ILE A 156 15.95 2.24 -18.16
CA ILE A 156 15.41 1.19 -19.05
C ILE A 156 15.22 -0.07 -18.24
N HIS A 157 13.95 -0.45 -18.05
CA HIS A 157 13.54 -1.66 -17.33
C HIS A 157 13.26 -2.84 -18.26
N SER A 158 13.23 -2.62 -19.57
CA SER A 158 12.86 -3.60 -20.57
C SER A 158 14.08 -4.29 -21.21
N GLU A 159 13.90 -5.55 -21.58
CA GLU A 159 14.80 -6.30 -22.44
C GLU A 159 14.24 -6.27 -23.89
N PHE A 160 14.94 -5.60 -24.79
CA PHE A 160 14.39 -5.28 -26.12
C PHE A 160 14.47 -6.41 -27.14
N THR A 161 15.46 -7.30 -27.04
CA THR A 161 15.54 -8.45 -27.96
C THR A 161 14.31 -9.35 -27.82
N GLY A 162 13.90 -9.62 -26.59
CA GLY A 162 12.68 -10.35 -26.31
C GLY A 162 11.42 -9.59 -26.72
N LEU A 163 11.35 -8.29 -26.43
CA LEU A 163 10.21 -7.45 -26.81
C LEU A 163 10.02 -7.39 -28.33
N LYS A 164 11.10 -7.17 -29.10
CA LYS A 164 11.02 -7.10 -30.57
C LYS A 164 10.68 -8.44 -31.22
N SER A 165 10.83 -9.56 -30.50
CA SER A 165 10.32 -10.85 -30.96
C SER A 165 8.77 -10.92 -31.00
N LEU A 166 8.09 -10.04 -30.24
CA LEU A 166 6.65 -9.94 -30.24
C LEU A 166 6.16 -9.14 -31.44
N LYS A 167 5.12 -9.63 -32.12
CA LYS A 167 4.58 -9.04 -33.35
C LYS A 167 4.26 -7.54 -33.23
N CYS A 168 3.76 -7.11 -32.07
CA CYS A 168 3.38 -5.71 -31.80
C CYS A 168 4.57 -4.77 -31.57
N TRP A 169 5.78 -5.29 -31.32
CA TRP A 169 6.96 -4.50 -31.00
C TRP A 169 8.09 -4.65 -32.02
N LYS A 170 7.90 -5.50 -33.01
CA LYS A 170 8.96 -5.87 -34.00
C LYS A 170 9.52 -4.66 -34.73
N ASP A 171 8.70 -3.67 -35.05
CA ASP A 171 9.04 -2.45 -35.76
C ASP A 171 9.29 -1.27 -34.82
N LEU A 172 9.57 -1.52 -33.56
CA LEU A 172 9.86 -0.48 -32.57
C LEU A 172 11.19 0.22 -32.96
N GLU A 173 11.09 1.50 -33.28
CA GLU A 173 12.19 2.42 -33.38
C GLU A 173 12.17 3.37 -32.20
N TRP A 174 13.31 3.56 -31.54
CA TRP A 174 13.45 4.49 -30.45
C TRP A 174 14.82 5.18 -30.48
N LYS A 175 14.81 6.45 -30.18
CA LYS A 175 16.00 7.26 -29.89
C LYS A 175 15.78 7.99 -28.57
N PRO A 176 16.83 8.16 -27.76
CA PRO A 176 16.74 9.00 -26.57
C PRO A 176 16.41 10.44 -26.97
N ASP A 177 15.62 11.12 -26.15
CA ASP A 177 15.34 12.54 -26.27
C ASP A 177 16.65 13.35 -26.08
N GLU A 178 16.73 14.52 -26.68
CA GLU A 178 17.92 15.41 -26.58
C GLU A 178 18.20 15.89 -25.16
N HIS A 179 17.21 15.84 -24.27
CA HIS A 179 17.35 16.18 -22.84
C HIS A 179 17.95 15.04 -21.99
N ILE A 180 18.20 13.86 -22.57
CA ILE A 180 18.77 12.71 -21.87
C ILE A 180 20.30 12.75 -21.98
N ASP A 181 20.98 12.93 -20.84
CA ASP A 181 22.46 12.92 -20.79
C ASP A 181 23.03 11.49 -20.79
N GLU A 182 22.33 10.54 -20.16
CA GLU A 182 22.85 9.18 -20.00
C GLU A 182 21.72 8.15 -19.85
N ILE A 183 21.93 6.96 -20.43
CA ILE A 183 20.99 5.84 -20.34
C ILE A 183 21.46 4.88 -19.26
N VAL A 184 20.54 4.48 -18.40
CA VAL A 184 20.74 3.48 -17.35
C VAL A 184 19.88 2.27 -17.64
N THR A 185 20.45 1.07 -17.56
CA THR A 185 19.72 -0.20 -17.66
C THR A 185 19.77 -0.95 -16.34
N VAL A 186 18.70 -1.66 -15.99
CA VAL A 186 18.58 -2.34 -14.71
C VAL A 186 19.32 -3.68 -14.64
N SER A 187 19.87 -4.15 -15.75
CA SER A 187 20.63 -5.40 -15.82
C SER A 187 21.56 -5.46 -17.02
N LYS A 188 22.56 -6.36 -16.97
CA LYS A 188 23.42 -6.65 -18.13
C LYS A 188 22.65 -7.20 -19.33
N THR A 189 21.55 -7.93 -19.07
CA THR A 189 20.69 -8.44 -20.14
C THR A 189 19.97 -7.30 -20.85
N ALA A 190 19.39 -6.37 -20.10
CA ALA A 190 18.77 -5.17 -20.68
C ALA A 190 19.80 -4.30 -21.43
N GLN A 191 21.01 -4.14 -20.88
CA GLN A 191 22.10 -3.42 -21.53
C GLN A 191 22.49 -4.05 -22.90
N LYS A 192 22.64 -5.39 -22.92
CA LYS A 192 22.96 -6.11 -24.14
C LYS A 192 21.86 -5.95 -25.20
N GLY A 193 20.60 -6.11 -24.80
CA GLY A 193 19.44 -5.95 -25.67
C GLY A 193 19.35 -4.52 -26.23
N LEU A 194 19.56 -3.50 -25.38
CA LEU A 194 19.59 -2.10 -25.82
C LEU A 194 20.68 -1.85 -26.88
N LYS A 195 21.90 -2.35 -26.66
CA LYS A 195 23.00 -2.23 -27.58
C LYS A 195 22.75 -2.96 -28.90
N GLN A 196 22.19 -4.17 -28.84
CA GLN A 196 21.88 -4.99 -29.99
C GLN A 196 20.79 -4.38 -30.86
N GLU A 197 19.71 -3.89 -30.25
CA GLU A 197 18.51 -3.44 -30.99
C GLU A 197 18.56 -1.98 -31.42
N PHE A 198 19.26 -1.12 -30.69
CA PHE A 198 19.29 0.32 -30.94
C PHE A 198 20.73 0.89 -31.13
N GLY A 199 21.77 0.09 -30.91
CA GLY A 199 23.16 0.54 -30.99
C GLY A 199 23.62 1.45 -29.86
N LEU A 200 22.79 1.60 -28.79
CA LEU A 200 22.99 2.55 -27.69
C LEU A 200 23.83 1.93 -26.57
N ASP A 201 24.71 2.72 -26.00
CA ASP A 201 25.43 2.37 -24.76
C ASP A 201 24.67 2.80 -23.54
N SER A 202 24.89 2.11 -22.41
CA SER A 202 24.28 2.44 -21.15
C SER A 202 25.13 2.01 -19.94
N VAL A 203 24.86 2.58 -18.79
CA VAL A 203 25.40 2.13 -17.51
C VAL A 203 24.42 1.14 -16.86
N VAL A 204 24.92 0.08 -16.22
CA VAL A 204 24.08 -0.86 -15.49
C VAL A 204 23.96 -0.43 -14.05
N VAL A 205 22.73 -0.16 -13.60
CA VAL A 205 22.38 0.07 -12.17
C VAL A 205 21.25 -0.88 -11.81
N ALA A 206 21.58 -1.90 -11.02
CA ALA A 206 20.61 -2.93 -10.63
C ALA A 206 19.48 -2.35 -9.76
N ASN A 207 18.27 -2.91 -9.91
CA ASN A 207 17.16 -2.59 -9.04
C ASN A 207 17.47 -2.90 -7.58
N ILE A 208 16.98 -2.07 -6.68
CA ILE A 208 17.11 -2.25 -5.24
C ILE A 208 16.11 -3.33 -4.80
N LEU A 209 16.60 -4.28 -4.02
CA LEU A 209 15.77 -5.27 -3.32
C LEU A 209 15.71 -4.90 -1.84
N THR A 210 14.52 -4.88 -1.29
CA THR A 210 14.28 -4.71 0.15
C THR A 210 13.68 -5.98 0.72
N GLU A 211 13.90 -6.22 2.02
CA GLU A 211 13.19 -7.30 2.70
C GLU A 211 11.67 -7.08 2.61
N PRO A 212 10.90 -8.16 2.41
CA PRO A 212 9.45 -8.06 2.46
C PRO A 212 8.99 -7.45 3.79
N SER A 213 8.06 -6.52 3.76
CA SER A 213 7.53 -5.94 5.00
C SER A 213 6.73 -6.99 5.78
N GLN A 214 7.06 -7.15 7.08
CA GLN A 214 6.28 -7.96 8.00
C GLN A 214 5.08 -7.14 8.48
N ARG A 215 3.97 -7.23 7.76
CA ARG A 215 2.72 -6.56 8.11
C ARG A 215 1.79 -7.56 8.79
N PRO A 216 1.01 -7.16 9.79
CA PRO A 216 -0.11 -7.96 10.26
C PRO A 216 -1.06 -8.29 9.10
N VAL A 217 -1.41 -9.56 8.99
CA VAL A 217 -2.36 -10.05 7.98
C VAL A 217 -3.67 -10.37 8.67
N PHE A 218 -4.72 -9.64 8.35
CA PHE A 218 -6.08 -9.94 8.76
C PHE A 218 -6.78 -10.79 7.69
N LEU A 219 -7.62 -11.69 8.11
CA LEU A 219 -8.44 -12.54 7.23
C LEU A 219 -9.88 -12.54 7.73
N SER A 220 -10.83 -12.35 6.83
CA SER A 220 -12.24 -12.63 7.08
C SER A 220 -12.74 -13.67 6.09
N LEU A 221 -13.29 -14.76 6.58
CA LEU A 221 -13.95 -15.82 5.80
C LEU A 221 -15.45 -15.72 6.07
N THR A 222 -16.18 -14.95 5.27
CA THR A 222 -17.55 -14.57 5.63
C THR A 222 -18.43 -14.36 4.41
N ARG A 223 -19.74 -14.40 4.59
CA ARG A 223 -20.71 -13.97 3.56
C ARG A 223 -20.94 -12.46 3.67
N SER A 224 -21.30 -11.83 2.54
CA SER A 224 -21.61 -10.40 2.48
C SER A 224 -23.02 -10.08 2.95
N THR A 225 -23.30 -10.43 4.20
CA THR A 225 -24.62 -10.21 4.80
C THR A 225 -24.48 -9.39 6.09
N SER A 226 -25.52 -8.62 6.44
CA SER A 226 -25.47 -7.73 7.60
C SER A 226 -25.28 -8.47 8.93
N GLU A 227 -25.83 -9.68 9.07
CA GLU A 227 -25.61 -10.50 10.27
C GLU A 227 -24.14 -10.98 10.37
N LYS A 228 -23.42 -11.07 9.26
CA LYS A 228 -21.99 -11.42 9.24
C LYS A 228 -21.06 -10.22 9.41
N GLY A 229 -21.60 -9.01 9.46
CA GLY A 229 -20.89 -7.80 9.87
C GLY A 229 -19.96 -7.21 8.83
N ILE A 230 -20.29 -7.31 7.54
CA ILE A 230 -19.49 -6.67 6.49
C ILE A 230 -19.40 -5.15 6.67
N ASP A 231 -20.47 -4.53 7.17
CA ASP A 231 -20.52 -3.11 7.55
C ASP A 231 -19.58 -2.77 8.71
N ARG A 232 -19.42 -3.68 9.68
CA ARG A 232 -18.49 -3.53 10.80
C ARG A 232 -17.05 -3.75 10.37
N ILE A 233 -16.82 -4.67 9.43
CA ILE A 233 -15.51 -4.84 8.80
C ILE A 233 -15.11 -3.54 8.11
N ALA A 234 -15.98 -2.92 7.33
CA ALA A 234 -15.72 -1.64 6.67
C ALA A 234 -15.39 -0.52 7.67
N LYS A 235 -16.14 -0.42 8.79
CA LYS A 235 -15.86 0.54 9.87
C LYS A 235 -14.52 0.29 10.54
N MET A 236 -14.15 -0.98 10.78
CA MET A 236 -12.85 -1.31 11.38
C MET A 236 -11.71 -1.00 10.41
N VAL A 237 -11.86 -1.27 9.11
CA VAL A 237 -10.93 -0.86 8.06
C VAL A 237 -10.72 0.65 8.08
N GLU A 238 -11.81 1.43 8.07
CA GLU A 238 -11.74 2.89 8.14
C GLU A 238 -11.01 3.39 9.40
N ALA A 239 -11.27 2.77 10.55
CA ALA A 239 -10.60 3.12 11.80
C ALA A 239 -9.10 2.82 11.76
N LEU A 240 -8.69 1.68 11.20
CA LEU A 240 -7.28 1.31 11.02
C LEU A 240 -6.56 2.26 10.06
N ASP A 241 -7.19 2.61 8.94
CA ASP A 241 -6.65 3.53 7.95
C ASP A 241 -6.48 4.94 8.53
N ARG A 242 -7.47 5.44 9.27
CA ARG A 242 -7.38 6.72 9.98
C ARG A 242 -6.28 6.74 11.04
N ALA A 243 -6.05 5.61 11.71
CA ALA A 243 -4.95 5.44 12.67
C ALA A 243 -3.57 5.27 11.98
N GLY A 244 -3.52 5.25 10.65
CA GLY A 244 -2.28 5.10 9.86
C GLY A 244 -1.59 3.77 10.06
N LYS A 245 -2.35 2.71 10.32
CA LYS A 245 -1.79 1.38 10.52
C LYS A 245 -1.38 0.76 9.20
N ASP A 246 -0.29 0.03 9.21
CA ASP A 246 0.23 -0.73 8.07
C ASP A 246 -0.15 -2.20 8.25
N TYR A 247 -1.07 -2.71 7.40
CA TYR A 247 -1.62 -4.06 7.48
C TYR A 247 -2.05 -4.55 6.09
N ILE A 248 -2.44 -5.81 5.99
CA ILE A 248 -3.16 -6.37 4.84
C ILE A 248 -4.40 -7.07 5.37
N TRP A 249 -5.55 -6.86 4.74
CA TRP A 249 -6.78 -7.55 5.09
C TRP A 249 -7.37 -8.27 3.88
N TYR A 250 -7.32 -9.59 3.90
CA TYR A 250 -8.00 -10.43 2.93
C TYR A 250 -9.43 -10.68 3.38
N ILE A 251 -10.40 -10.29 2.57
CA ILE A 251 -11.83 -10.52 2.81
C ILE A 251 -12.34 -11.51 1.78
N CYS A 252 -12.50 -12.78 2.19
CA CYS A 252 -13.04 -13.84 1.34
C CYS A 252 -14.55 -13.82 1.41
N THR A 253 -15.18 -13.21 0.42
CA THR A 253 -16.62 -13.05 0.33
C THR A 253 -17.05 -12.78 -1.11
N SER A 254 -18.26 -13.19 -1.47
CA SER A 254 -18.89 -12.77 -2.71
C SER A 254 -19.58 -11.44 -2.45
N LEU A 255 -19.02 -10.36 -2.98
CA LEU A 255 -19.63 -9.03 -2.96
C LEU A 255 -20.18 -8.70 -4.35
N ASP A 256 -21.30 -8.00 -4.40
CA ASP A 256 -21.67 -7.27 -5.60
C ASP A 256 -20.61 -6.17 -5.84
N PRO A 257 -19.84 -6.23 -6.96
CA PRO A 257 -18.78 -5.26 -7.23
C PRO A 257 -19.28 -3.81 -7.31
N TYR A 258 -20.57 -3.64 -7.57
CA TYR A 258 -21.24 -2.33 -7.66
C TYR A 258 -21.97 -1.94 -6.37
N GLY A 259 -22.01 -2.81 -5.38
CA GLY A 259 -22.63 -2.57 -4.07
C GLY A 259 -21.85 -1.56 -3.23
N ASP A 260 -22.55 -0.94 -2.26
CA ASP A 260 -21.93 0.07 -1.39
C ASP A 260 -20.82 -0.52 -0.51
N ASP A 261 -21.00 -1.74 0.01
CA ASP A 261 -19.99 -2.40 0.84
C ASP A 261 -18.69 -2.67 0.07
N ALA A 262 -18.79 -3.12 -1.20
CA ALA A 262 -17.61 -3.32 -2.05
C ALA A 262 -16.90 -2.01 -2.33
N ARG A 263 -17.65 -0.93 -2.59
CA ARG A 263 -17.07 0.41 -2.81
C ARG A 263 -16.37 0.93 -1.55
N GLU A 264 -16.98 0.80 -0.38
CA GLU A 264 -16.36 1.24 0.87
C GLU A 264 -15.07 0.48 1.17
N LEU A 265 -15.10 -0.84 1.07
CA LEU A 265 -13.92 -1.68 1.32
C LEU A 265 -12.81 -1.43 0.28
N SER A 266 -13.16 -1.23 -1.00
CA SER A 266 -12.19 -0.99 -2.07
C SER A 266 -11.49 0.37 -1.98
N LYS A 267 -11.95 1.27 -1.12
CA LYS A 267 -11.27 2.55 -0.86
C LYS A 267 -9.98 2.38 -0.07
N SER A 268 -9.89 1.30 0.72
CA SER A 268 -8.68 1.04 1.50
C SER A 268 -7.60 0.38 0.65
N PRO A 269 -6.37 0.90 0.66
CA PRO A 269 -5.22 0.28 0.00
C PRO A 269 -4.78 -1.02 0.66
N HIS A 270 -5.28 -1.30 1.86
CA HIS A 270 -4.89 -2.43 2.69
C HIS A 270 -5.82 -3.63 2.52
N VAL A 271 -6.92 -3.47 1.78
CA VAL A 271 -7.96 -4.50 1.61
C VAL A 271 -7.86 -5.19 0.26
N ALA A 272 -7.90 -6.51 0.27
CA ALA A 272 -8.06 -7.34 -0.91
C ALA A 272 -9.30 -8.23 -0.76
N ILE A 273 -10.29 -8.01 -1.62
CA ILE A 273 -11.49 -8.87 -1.69
C ILE A 273 -11.16 -10.08 -2.55
N ILE A 274 -11.40 -11.27 -2.01
CA ILE A 274 -11.08 -12.56 -2.65
C ILE A 274 -12.37 -13.36 -2.79
N GLU A 275 -12.57 -13.94 -3.98
CA GLU A 275 -13.70 -14.85 -4.23
C GLU A 275 -13.61 -16.10 -3.35
N PRO A 276 -14.71 -16.52 -2.70
CA PRO A 276 -14.75 -17.71 -1.88
C PRO A 276 -14.47 -18.98 -2.70
N ASN A 277 -13.58 -19.82 -2.19
CA ASN A 277 -13.36 -21.16 -2.71
C ASN A 277 -12.97 -22.13 -1.61
N ILE A 278 -12.94 -23.42 -1.90
CA ILE A 278 -12.71 -24.49 -0.90
C ILE A 278 -11.29 -24.49 -0.30
N TYR A 279 -10.36 -23.72 -0.86
CA TYR A 279 -8.96 -23.65 -0.42
C TYR A 279 -8.63 -22.39 0.37
N ASN A 280 -9.62 -21.52 0.61
CA ASN A 280 -9.37 -20.25 1.30
C ASN A 280 -8.97 -20.43 2.76
N ASP A 281 -9.26 -21.58 3.39
CA ASP A 281 -8.77 -21.96 4.71
C ASP A 281 -7.24 -22.06 4.78
N SER A 282 -6.58 -22.36 3.66
CA SER A 282 -5.11 -22.39 3.59
C SER A 282 -4.47 -21.03 3.88
N LEU A 283 -5.20 -19.93 3.67
CA LEU A 283 -4.76 -18.57 3.99
C LEU A 283 -4.56 -18.36 5.50
N LEU A 284 -5.26 -19.14 6.35
CA LEU A 284 -5.10 -19.07 7.81
C LEU A 284 -3.64 -19.23 8.25
N ARG A 285 -2.83 -20.01 7.54
CA ARG A 285 -1.42 -20.24 7.89
C ARG A 285 -0.53 -19.00 7.74
N ALA A 286 -0.95 -18.02 6.94
CA ALA A 286 -0.25 -16.76 6.71
C ALA A 286 -0.92 -15.58 7.44
N THR A 287 -1.94 -15.87 8.27
CA THR A 287 -2.80 -14.87 8.89
C THR A 287 -2.34 -14.56 10.30
N THR A 288 -2.29 -13.27 10.65
CA THR A 288 -2.03 -12.81 12.02
C THR A 288 -3.30 -12.89 12.86
N TYR A 289 -4.45 -12.52 12.29
CA TYR A 289 -5.75 -12.59 12.94
C TYR A 289 -6.84 -13.03 11.97
N LEU A 290 -7.69 -13.96 12.39
CA LEU A 290 -9.02 -14.08 11.78
C LEU A 290 -9.94 -13.03 12.40
N VAL A 291 -10.71 -12.30 11.57
CA VAL A 291 -11.66 -11.28 12.01
C VAL A 291 -13.08 -11.68 11.61
N GLN A 292 -13.95 -11.83 12.62
CA GLN A 292 -15.35 -12.21 12.45
C GLN A 292 -16.24 -11.28 13.29
N LEU A 293 -16.89 -10.32 12.64
CA LEU A 293 -17.67 -9.29 13.30
C LEU A 293 -19.19 -9.54 13.18
N SER A 294 -19.60 -10.79 13.35
CA SER A 294 -21.01 -11.24 13.24
C SER A 294 -21.87 -10.71 14.39
N THR A 295 -23.18 -10.50 14.14
CA THR A 295 -24.17 -10.22 15.19
C THR A 295 -24.69 -11.48 15.84
N THR A 296 -24.59 -12.61 15.16
CA THR A 296 -25.04 -13.91 15.68
C THR A 296 -24.26 -15.03 15.01
N GLU A 297 -23.95 -16.06 15.75
CA GLU A 297 -23.35 -17.31 15.29
C GLU A 297 -23.93 -18.48 16.08
N SER A 298 -24.07 -19.62 15.42
CA SER A 298 -24.42 -20.88 16.10
C SER A 298 -23.18 -21.75 16.38
N TYR A 299 -22.12 -21.61 15.56
CA TYR A 299 -20.86 -22.37 15.71
C TYR A 299 -19.65 -21.58 15.22
N CYS A 300 -19.74 -20.92 14.05
CA CYS A 300 -18.64 -20.19 13.38
C CYS A 300 -17.44 -21.07 13.02
N TYR A 301 -17.58 -21.88 11.97
CA TYR A 301 -16.50 -22.76 11.48
C TYR A 301 -15.15 -22.05 11.29
N SER A 302 -15.14 -20.87 10.70
CA SER A 302 -13.90 -20.12 10.44
C SER A 302 -13.15 -19.76 11.72
N ALA A 303 -13.87 -19.39 12.80
CA ALA A 303 -13.25 -19.09 14.09
C ALA A 303 -12.64 -20.33 14.73
N HIS A 304 -13.35 -21.46 14.70
CA HIS A 304 -12.81 -22.74 15.19
C HIS A 304 -11.60 -23.20 14.37
N GLN A 305 -11.65 -23.09 13.05
CA GLN A 305 -10.52 -23.44 12.19
C GLN A 305 -9.29 -22.54 12.45
N ALA A 306 -9.49 -21.25 12.70
CA ALA A 306 -8.42 -20.33 13.03
C ALA A 306 -7.72 -20.72 14.34
N LEU A 307 -8.49 -20.94 15.42
CA LEU A 307 -7.95 -21.36 16.73
C LEU A 307 -7.25 -22.72 16.61
N LYS A 308 -7.83 -23.65 15.86
CA LYS A 308 -7.20 -24.94 15.58
C LYS A 308 -5.86 -24.80 14.83
N ALA A 309 -5.73 -23.78 13.98
CA ALA A 309 -4.50 -23.46 13.29
C ALA A 309 -3.51 -22.62 14.13
N GLY A 310 -3.88 -22.26 15.37
CA GLY A 310 -3.07 -21.38 16.21
C GLY A 310 -3.16 -19.90 15.83
N VAL A 311 -4.22 -19.49 15.12
CA VAL A 311 -4.46 -18.12 14.68
C VAL A 311 -5.47 -17.45 15.62
N PRO A 312 -5.10 -16.34 16.29
CA PRO A 312 -6.01 -15.64 17.18
C PRO A 312 -7.17 -15.01 16.42
N VAL A 313 -8.33 -14.89 17.11
CA VAL A 313 -9.57 -14.40 16.53
C VAL A 313 -9.95 -13.05 17.12
N ILE A 314 -10.29 -12.07 16.27
CA ILE A 314 -10.99 -10.86 16.68
C ILE A 314 -12.47 -11.08 16.37
N GLY A 315 -13.30 -11.14 17.42
CA GLY A 315 -14.74 -11.40 17.31
C GLY A 315 -15.58 -10.37 18.05
N THR A 316 -16.83 -10.23 17.63
CA THR A 316 -17.80 -9.41 18.37
C THR A 316 -18.21 -10.09 19.69
N ARG A 317 -18.62 -9.28 20.69
CA ARG A 317 -19.16 -9.77 21.97
C ARG A 317 -20.54 -10.37 21.78
N ILE A 318 -20.60 -11.62 21.32
CA ILE A 318 -21.79 -12.45 21.20
C ILE A 318 -21.60 -13.75 21.98
N PRO A 319 -22.66 -14.41 22.43
CA PRO A 319 -22.54 -15.59 23.31
C PRO A 319 -21.62 -16.69 22.78
N GLU A 320 -21.58 -16.93 21.46
CA GLU A 320 -20.73 -17.94 20.89
C GLU A 320 -19.25 -17.56 20.94
N PHE A 321 -18.92 -16.31 20.61
CA PHE A 321 -17.53 -15.86 20.67
C PHE A 321 -17.02 -15.67 22.10
N GLU A 322 -17.90 -15.29 23.07
CA GLU A 322 -17.51 -15.20 24.50
C GLU A 322 -17.13 -16.57 25.10
N LYS A 323 -17.72 -17.67 24.57
CA LYS A 323 -17.32 -19.04 24.95
C LYS A 323 -15.97 -19.41 24.34
N LEU A 324 -15.77 -19.05 23.06
CA LEU A 324 -14.65 -19.47 22.23
C LEU A 324 -13.39 -18.63 22.46
N ILE A 325 -13.54 -17.29 22.50
CA ILE A 325 -12.44 -16.34 22.58
C ILE A 325 -12.14 -16.01 24.03
N LYS A 326 -10.89 -16.21 24.44
CA LYS A 326 -10.34 -15.79 25.74
C LYS A 326 -9.54 -14.52 25.50
N ASP A 327 -10.15 -13.37 25.83
CA ASP A 327 -9.61 -12.03 25.58
C ASP A 327 -8.13 -11.90 26.00
N GLY A 328 -7.27 -11.46 25.09
CA GLY A 328 -5.82 -11.35 25.29
C GLY A 328 -5.03 -12.66 25.28
N LYS A 329 -5.68 -13.84 25.16
CA LYS A 329 -5.00 -15.14 25.14
C LYS A 329 -5.03 -15.81 23.77
N ASN A 330 -6.19 -15.95 23.18
CA ASN A 330 -6.37 -16.53 21.85
C ASN A 330 -7.14 -15.60 20.89
N GLY A 331 -7.32 -14.34 21.26
CA GLY A 331 -8.00 -13.34 20.46
C GLY A 331 -8.45 -12.14 21.26
N TYR A 332 -9.31 -11.34 20.65
CA TYR A 332 -9.92 -10.16 21.24
C TYR A 332 -11.41 -10.11 20.97
N LEU A 333 -12.15 -9.63 21.94
CA LEU A 333 -13.59 -9.40 21.84
C LEU A 333 -13.86 -7.89 21.74
N VAL A 334 -14.63 -7.49 20.73
CA VAL A 334 -15.05 -6.11 20.51
C VAL A 334 -16.56 -5.98 20.58
N SER A 335 -17.05 -4.82 20.99
CA SER A 335 -18.49 -4.51 21.01
C SER A 335 -19.07 -4.50 19.58
N LEU A 336 -20.38 -4.73 19.47
CA LEU A 336 -21.08 -4.71 18.18
C LEU A 336 -21.00 -3.36 17.44
N ASP A 337 -20.85 -2.27 18.19
CA ASP A 337 -20.68 -0.92 17.64
C ASP A 337 -19.22 -0.50 17.48
N LEU A 338 -18.29 -1.38 17.84
CA LEU A 338 -16.83 -1.17 17.82
C LEU A 338 -16.35 -0.03 18.73
N SER A 339 -17.16 0.42 19.70
CA SER A 339 -16.80 1.54 20.58
C SER A 339 -15.65 1.22 21.54
N ASP A 340 -15.35 -0.06 21.77
CA ASP A 340 -14.25 -0.55 22.59
C ASP A 340 -13.07 -1.11 21.76
N LEU A 341 -13.00 -0.80 20.45
CA LEU A 341 -11.92 -1.23 19.57
C LEU A 341 -10.61 -0.55 19.96
N ASP A 342 -9.70 -1.33 20.54
CA ASP A 342 -8.35 -0.88 20.90
C ASP A 342 -7.34 -1.28 19.80
N ILE A 343 -7.12 -0.36 18.87
CA ILE A 343 -6.21 -0.58 17.70
C ILE A 343 -4.77 -0.79 18.17
N GLU A 344 -4.30 -0.03 19.18
CA GLU A 344 -2.93 -0.15 19.67
C GLU A 344 -2.68 -1.52 20.30
N LYS A 345 -3.63 -2.01 21.08
CA LYS A 345 -3.58 -3.34 21.69
C LYS A 345 -3.51 -4.44 20.62
N ILE A 346 -4.35 -4.37 19.57
CA ILE A 346 -4.38 -5.36 18.49
C ILE A 346 -3.03 -5.43 17.76
N PHE A 347 -2.36 -4.31 17.56
CA PHE A 347 -1.09 -4.27 16.82
C PHE A 347 0.13 -4.58 17.67
N ASN A 348 0.11 -4.24 18.96
CA ASN A 348 1.28 -4.36 19.84
C ASN A 348 1.26 -5.62 20.71
N GLU A 349 0.10 -6.22 20.92
CA GLU A 349 -0.10 -7.35 21.86
C GLU A 349 -0.72 -8.55 21.15
N ILE A 350 -0.05 -9.07 20.07
CA ILE A 350 -0.58 -10.22 19.33
C ILE A 350 -0.60 -11.46 20.22
N PRO A 351 -1.79 -12.06 20.51
CA PRO A 351 -1.88 -13.23 21.36
C PRO A 351 -1.11 -14.42 20.79
N LYS A 352 -0.37 -15.13 21.65
CA LYS A 352 0.31 -16.38 21.28
C LYS A 352 -0.68 -17.54 21.37
N CYS A 353 -1.54 -17.67 20.38
CA CYS A 353 -2.48 -18.75 20.28
C CYS A 353 -1.76 -20.07 19.99
N GLN A 354 -1.99 -21.10 20.81
CA GLN A 354 -1.51 -22.45 20.52
C GLN A 354 -2.57 -23.19 19.70
N ALA A 355 -2.12 -23.97 18.70
CA ALA A 355 -3.01 -24.80 17.91
C ALA A 355 -3.79 -25.78 18.79
N GLU A 356 -5.11 -25.83 18.62
CA GLU A 356 -5.96 -26.75 19.37
C GLU A 356 -5.91 -28.16 18.78
N PRO A 357 -5.92 -29.22 19.60
CA PRO A 357 -5.96 -30.59 19.11
C PRO A 357 -7.27 -30.88 18.35
N GLU A 358 -7.23 -31.91 17.51
CA GLU A 358 -8.42 -32.36 16.83
C GLU A 358 -9.28 -33.23 17.76
N GLU A 359 -10.46 -32.75 18.10
CA GLU A 359 -11.46 -33.52 18.82
C GLU A 359 -12.66 -33.74 17.90
N ILE A 360 -12.98 -35.01 17.67
CA ILE A 360 -14.18 -35.42 16.93
C ILE A 360 -15.22 -35.82 17.96
N ASP A 361 -16.39 -35.16 17.95
CA ASP A 361 -17.51 -35.51 18.84
C ASP A 361 -17.91 -36.97 18.58
N PRO A 362 -17.82 -37.83 19.62
CA PRO A 362 -18.13 -39.26 19.48
C PRO A 362 -19.59 -39.53 19.08
N ASN A 363 -20.49 -38.55 19.25
CA ASN A 363 -21.87 -38.67 18.82
C ASN A 363 -22.01 -38.76 17.30
N TRP A 364 -21.01 -38.31 16.51
CA TRP A 364 -21.00 -38.50 15.08
C TRP A 364 -21.05 -40.01 14.69
N GLN A 365 -20.30 -40.84 15.41
CA GLN A 365 -20.30 -42.28 15.16
C GLN A 365 -21.65 -42.89 15.50
N LYS A 366 -22.29 -42.45 16.61
CA LYS A 366 -23.63 -42.90 17.01
C LYS A 366 -24.68 -42.48 15.97
N LEU A 367 -24.63 -41.19 15.56
CA LEU A 367 -25.54 -40.66 14.55
C LEU A 367 -25.47 -41.45 13.24
N LEU A 368 -24.23 -41.70 12.74
CA LEU A 368 -24.04 -42.46 11.49
C LEU A 368 -24.52 -43.93 11.56
N LYS A 369 -24.61 -44.48 12.79
CA LYS A 369 -25.14 -45.83 13.06
C LYS A 369 -26.63 -45.81 13.39
N GLY A 370 -27.25 -44.64 13.52
CA GLY A 370 -28.66 -44.54 13.96
C GLY A 370 -28.86 -44.86 15.45
N GLU A 371 -27.85 -44.61 16.29
CA GLU A 371 -27.81 -44.95 17.72
C GLU A 371 -28.03 -43.72 18.63
N LEU A 372 -28.34 -42.54 18.09
CA LEU A 372 -28.66 -41.32 18.84
C LEU A 372 -30.09 -41.32 19.35
#